data_0cd1bb2041376cdaacf573018da6f485
#
_entry.id   0cd1bb2041376cdaacf573018da6f485
#
_cell.length_a   1.000
_cell.length_b   1.000
_cell.length_c   1.000
_cell.angle_alpha   90.00
_cell.angle_beta   90.00
_cell.angle_gamma   90.00
#
_symmetry.space_group_name_H-M   'P 1'
#
loop_
_entity.id
_entity.type
_entity.pdbx_description
1 polymer ?
#
loop_
_entity_poly.entity_id
_entity_poly.type
_entity_poly.pdbx_seq_one_letter_code
_entity_poly.pdbx_strand_id
1 'polypeptide(L)'
;SSEGLDVHTVLRVATQGGSIRVYASKRRLGLGDGYSMLIDETDWTLQTYHDFAQRVTKAKHQFRSTLQELKEAGACIAGYGAAAKGISVLNY
;
A
#
# COMPACT_ATOMS: atom_id res chain seq x y z
N SER A 1 23.50 1.38 -8.46
CA SER A 1 22.74 0.13 -8.54
C SER A 1 23.56 -0.93 -9.27
N SER A 2 23.31 -2.20 -8.97
CA SER A 2 24.02 -3.34 -9.58
C SER A 2 23.71 -3.50 -11.07
N GLU A 3 22.61 -2.90 -11.54
CA GLU A 3 22.13 -2.98 -12.94
C GLU A 3 22.61 -1.79 -13.80
N GLY A 4 23.50 -0.97 -13.30
CA GLY A 4 24.01 0.21 -14.03
C GLY A 4 23.05 1.39 -14.09
N LEU A 5 21.95 1.35 -13.34
CA LEU A 5 21.04 2.47 -13.16
C LEU A 5 21.32 3.18 -11.85
N ASP A 6 21.33 4.49 -11.90
CA ASP A 6 21.52 5.34 -10.73
C ASP A 6 20.22 6.07 -10.42
N VAL A 7 19.69 5.85 -9.23
CA VAL A 7 18.47 6.51 -8.75
C VAL A 7 18.84 7.87 -8.18
N HIS A 8 18.35 8.94 -8.80
CA HIS A 8 18.68 10.29 -8.36
C HIS A 8 17.54 11.04 -7.68
N THR A 9 16.29 10.62 -7.89
CA THR A 9 15.14 11.29 -7.30
C THR A 9 14.04 10.27 -7.01
N VAL A 10 13.44 10.37 -5.82
CA VAL A 10 12.26 9.60 -5.43
C VAL A 10 11.24 10.58 -4.87
N LEU A 11 10.02 10.55 -5.42
CA LEU A 11 8.92 11.40 -4.99
C LEU A 11 7.78 10.54 -4.46
N ARG A 12 7.17 10.99 -3.36
CA ARG A 12 5.91 10.41 -2.89
C ARG A 12 4.75 11.00 -3.67
N VAL A 13 3.86 10.16 -4.16
CA VAL A 13 2.66 10.57 -4.87
C VAL A 13 1.43 9.91 -4.25
N ALA A 14 0.28 10.56 -4.36
CA ALA A 14 -0.95 10.11 -3.69
C ALA A 14 -1.69 8.98 -4.43
N THR A 15 -1.24 8.58 -5.60
CA THR A 15 -1.89 7.59 -6.44
C THR A 15 -2.08 6.27 -5.68
N GLN A 16 -3.27 5.70 -5.76
CA GLN A 16 -3.63 4.41 -5.15
C GLN A 16 -3.35 4.31 -3.64
N GLY A 17 -3.58 5.40 -2.91
CA GLY A 17 -3.39 5.44 -1.46
C GLY A 17 -1.94 5.64 -1.02
N GLY A 18 -1.08 5.96 -1.92
CA GLY A 18 0.34 6.22 -1.70
C GLY A 18 1.22 5.39 -2.63
N SER A 19 2.06 6.06 -3.34
CA SER A 19 3.01 5.47 -4.29
C SER A 19 4.28 6.29 -4.31
N ILE A 20 5.31 5.75 -4.89
CA ILE A 20 6.55 6.48 -5.15
C ILE A 20 6.80 6.58 -6.64
N ARG A 21 7.37 7.69 -7.05
CA ARG A 21 7.87 7.87 -8.41
C ARG A 21 9.39 7.94 -8.33
N VAL A 22 10.04 7.03 -9.03
CA VAL A 22 11.49 6.91 -9.04
C VAL A 22 12.04 7.42 -10.35
N TYR A 23 13.00 8.33 -10.29
CA TYR A 23 13.76 8.79 -11.44
C TYR A 23 15.14 8.16 -11.39
N ALA A 24 15.49 7.42 -12.42
CA ALA A 24 16.77 6.74 -12.53
C ALA A 24 17.39 7.00 -13.90
N SER A 25 18.70 7.01 -13.98
CA SER A 25 19.42 7.17 -15.23
C SER A 25 20.65 6.25 -15.27
N LYS A 26 21.15 6.01 -16.48
CA LYS A 26 22.41 5.26 -16.63
C LYS A 26 23.65 6.09 -16.31
N ARG A 27 23.50 7.39 -16.27
CA ARG A 27 24.58 8.31 -15.95
C ARG A 27 24.53 8.65 -14.47
N ARG A 28 25.64 8.55 -13.79
CA ARG A 28 25.75 8.88 -12.37
C ARG A 28 25.62 10.39 -12.18
N LEU A 29 24.56 10.83 -11.52
CA LEU A 29 24.24 12.24 -11.26
C LEU A 29 24.44 12.63 -9.78
N GLY A 30 24.95 11.71 -8.95
CA GLY A 30 25.12 11.92 -7.52
C GLY A 30 23.95 11.37 -6.68
N LEU A 31 24.09 11.43 -5.36
CA LEU A 31 23.07 10.97 -4.41
C LEU A 31 21.95 12.01 -4.33
N GLY A 32 20.76 11.62 -4.80
CA GLY A 32 19.56 12.41 -4.63
C GLY A 32 18.76 12.00 -3.37
N ASP A 33 17.56 12.56 -3.22
CA ASP A 33 16.69 12.32 -2.05
C ASP A 33 16.18 10.89 -1.93
N GLY A 34 16.37 10.06 -2.95
CA GLY A 34 15.95 8.64 -2.94
C GLY A 34 16.59 7.83 -1.83
N TYR A 35 17.75 8.22 -1.36
CA TYR A 35 18.46 7.50 -0.32
C TYR A 35 17.76 7.60 1.05
N SER A 36 17.23 8.77 1.39
CA SER A 36 16.51 8.94 2.65
C SER A 36 15.19 8.15 2.68
N MET A 37 14.49 8.04 1.55
CA MET A 37 13.29 7.20 1.45
C MET A 37 13.60 5.71 1.59
N LEU A 38 14.72 5.27 1.07
CA LEU A 38 15.16 3.88 1.24
C LEU A 38 15.45 3.57 2.72
N ILE A 39 16.03 4.51 3.45
CA ILE A 39 16.26 4.38 4.90
C ILE A 39 14.91 4.26 5.64
N ASP A 40 13.92 5.06 5.29
CA ASP A 40 12.59 4.99 5.90
C ASP A 40 11.96 3.60 5.73
N GLU A 41 12.17 2.96 4.61
CA GLU A 41 11.63 1.62 4.35
C GLU A 41 12.39 0.50 5.05
N THR A 42 13.65 0.71 5.42
CA THR A 42 14.46 -0.34 6.04
C THR A 42 14.30 -0.47 7.55
N ASP A 43 13.58 0.45 8.19
CA ASP A 43 13.37 0.46 9.64
C ASP A 43 12.15 -0.37 10.09
N TRP A 44 11.85 -1.44 9.38
CA TRP A 44 10.73 -2.33 9.69
C TRP A 44 11.17 -3.43 10.66
N THR A 45 10.47 -3.52 11.76
CA THR A 45 10.69 -4.54 12.79
C THR A 45 9.60 -5.61 12.74
N LEU A 46 9.79 -6.71 13.48
CA LEU A 46 8.76 -7.72 13.66
C LEU A 46 7.47 -7.11 14.24
N GLN A 47 7.60 -6.16 15.16
CA GLN A 47 6.46 -5.44 15.73
C GLN A 47 5.68 -4.67 14.65
N THR A 48 6.36 -4.08 13.67
CA THR A 48 5.72 -3.40 12.54
C THR A 48 4.82 -4.36 11.76
N TYR A 49 5.27 -5.58 11.51
CA TYR A 49 4.48 -6.60 10.82
C TYR A 49 3.29 -7.08 11.66
N HIS A 50 3.48 -7.26 12.96
CA HIS A 50 2.37 -7.61 13.86
C HIS A 50 1.32 -6.53 13.92
N ASP A 51 1.71 -5.27 14.03
CA ASP A 51 0.78 -4.13 14.04
C ASP A 51 0.00 -4.03 12.72
N PHE A 52 0.68 -4.28 11.60
CA PHE A 52 0.03 -4.33 10.29
C PHE A 52 -1.01 -5.45 10.23
N ALA A 53 -0.66 -6.66 10.67
CA ALA A 53 -1.58 -7.79 10.68
C ALA A 53 -2.82 -7.50 11.54
N GLN A 54 -2.64 -6.87 12.69
CA GLN A 54 -3.76 -6.47 13.56
C GLN A 54 -4.67 -5.44 12.88
N ARG A 55 -4.09 -4.45 12.18
CA ARG A 55 -4.88 -3.46 11.43
C ARG A 55 -5.69 -4.10 10.32
N VAL A 56 -5.10 -5.06 9.59
CA VAL A 56 -5.81 -5.80 8.54
C VAL A 56 -6.96 -6.60 9.12
N THR A 57 -6.75 -7.32 10.21
CA THR A 57 -7.80 -8.08 10.89
C THR A 57 -8.92 -7.17 11.38
N LYS A 58 -8.58 -6.03 11.98
CA LYS A 58 -9.55 -5.05 12.43
C LYS A 58 -10.38 -4.48 11.26
N ALA A 59 -9.72 -4.13 10.16
CA ALA A 59 -10.41 -3.64 8.96
C ALA A 59 -11.37 -4.67 8.40
N LYS A 60 -10.97 -5.94 8.37
CA LYS A 60 -11.84 -7.06 7.96
C LYS A 60 -13.10 -7.14 8.81
N HIS A 61 -12.95 -7.11 10.12
CA HIS A 61 -14.08 -7.20 11.04
C HIS A 61 -15.01 -5.99 10.93
N GLN A 62 -14.46 -4.80 10.83
CA GLN A 62 -15.24 -3.57 10.64
C GLN A 62 -16.05 -3.60 9.35
N PHE A 63 -15.41 -3.99 8.25
CA PHE A 63 -16.05 -4.09 6.95
C PHE A 63 -17.19 -5.11 6.99
N ARG A 64 -16.93 -6.29 7.54
CA ARG A 64 -17.92 -7.35 7.66
C ARG A 64 -19.10 -6.95 8.55
N SER A 65 -18.83 -6.32 9.69
CA SER A 65 -19.86 -5.82 10.61
C SER A 65 -20.76 -4.78 9.94
N THR A 66 -20.16 -3.84 9.22
CA THR A 66 -20.91 -2.80 8.50
C THR A 66 -21.85 -3.41 7.46
N LEU A 67 -21.35 -4.37 6.67
CA LEU A 67 -22.19 -5.05 5.68
C LEU A 67 -23.32 -5.83 6.34
N GLN A 68 -23.03 -6.49 7.45
CA GLN A 68 -24.03 -7.26 8.19
C GLN A 68 -25.11 -6.37 8.78
N GLU A 69 -24.73 -5.25 9.39
CA GLU A 69 -25.68 -4.26 9.92
C GLU A 69 -26.60 -3.70 8.82
N LEU A 70 -26.04 -3.37 7.67
CA LEU A 70 -26.82 -2.89 6.53
C LEU A 70 -27.80 -3.95 6.04
N LYS A 71 -27.37 -5.20 5.98
CA LYS A 71 -28.22 -6.31 5.55
C LYS A 71 -29.36 -6.56 6.54
N GLU A 72 -29.09 -6.53 7.84
CA GLU A 72 -30.09 -6.68 8.90
C GLU A 72 -31.09 -5.53 8.91
N ALA A 73 -30.66 -4.33 8.50
CA ALA A 73 -31.55 -3.17 8.33
C ALA A 73 -32.42 -3.25 7.06
N GLY A 74 -32.29 -4.32 6.28
CA GLY A 74 -33.09 -4.52 5.06
C GLY A 74 -32.48 -3.92 3.79
N ALA A 75 -31.24 -3.44 3.84
CA ALA A 75 -30.58 -2.90 2.66
C ALA A 75 -30.20 -3.99 1.66
N CYS A 76 -30.34 -3.67 0.38
CA CYS A 76 -29.85 -4.52 -0.70
C CYS A 76 -28.43 -4.08 -1.05
N ILE A 77 -27.45 -4.97 -0.87
CA ILE A 77 -26.05 -4.67 -1.09
C ILE A 77 -25.60 -5.26 -2.41
N ALA A 78 -25.00 -4.43 -3.27
CA ALA A 78 -24.46 -4.86 -4.56
C ALA A 78 -23.03 -4.35 -4.72
N GLY A 79 -22.21 -5.15 -5.37
CA GLY A 79 -20.83 -4.78 -5.71
C GLY A 79 -20.74 -4.32 -7.17
N TYR A 80 -19.90 -3.35 -7.40
CA TYR A 80 -19.60 -2.87 -8.73
C TYR A 80 -18.09 -2.86 -8.95
N GLY A 81 -17.67 -3.52 -10.01
CA GLY A 81 -16.25 -3.63 -10.34
C GLY A 81 -15.65 -4.96 -9.87
N ALA A 82 -14.64 -5.42 -10.57
CA ALA A 82 -13.93 -6.67 -10.29
C ALA A 82 -12.41 -6.48 -10.38
N ALA A 83 -11.91 -5.33 -9.93
CA ALA A 83 -10.49 -5.05 -9.88
C ALA A 83 -9.76 -6.01 -8.92
N ALA A 84 -8.50 -6.33 -9.21
CA ALA A 84 -7.73 -7.31 -8.45
C ALA A 84 -7.70 -7.01 -6.94
N LYS A 85 -7.53 -5.76 -6.55
CA LYS A 85 -7.51 -5.36 -5.13
C LYS A 85 -8.87 -5.55 -4.45
N GLY A 86 -9.95 -5.25 -5.15
CA GLY A 86 -11.30 -5.45 -4.63
C GLY A 86 -11.61 -6.93 -4.41
N ILE A 87 -11.24 -7.79 -5.34
CA ILE A 87 -11.41 -9.23 -5.22
C ILE A 87 -10.60 -9.79 -4.06
N SER A 88 -9.37 -9.31 -3.86
CA SER A 88 -8.54 -9.71 -2.71
C SER A 88 -9.20 -9.38 -1.38
N VAL A 89 -9.81 -8.20 -1.26
CA VAL A 89 -10.55 -7.79 -0.06
C VAL A 89 -11.76 -8.70 0.19
N LEU A 90 -12.53 -9.02 -0.86
CA LEU A 90 -13.72 -9.86 -0.73
C LEU A 90 -13.40 -11.31 -0.36
N ASN A 91 -12.26 -11.83 -0.79
CA ASN A 91 -11.86 -13.20 -0.53
C ASN A 91 -11.06 -13.39 0.78
N TYR A 92 -10.64 -12.32 1.40
CA TYR A 92 -9.96 -12.39 2.69
C TYR A 92 -10.98 -12.57 3.80
#